data_807656b5f69f6c33da24a94ad94f5533
#
_entry.id   807656b5f69f6c33da24a94ad94f5533
#
_cell.length_a   1.000
_cell.length_b   1.000
_cell.length_c   1.000
_cell.angle_alpha   90.00
_cell.angle_beta   90.00
_cell.angle_gamma   90.00
#
_symmetry.space_group_name_H-M   'P 1'
#
loop_
_entity.id
_entity.type
_entity.pdbx_description
1 polymer ?
#
loop_
_entity_poly.entity_id
_entity_poly.type
_entity_poly.pdbx_seq_one_letter_code
_entity_poly.pdbx_strand_id
1 'polypeptide(L)'
;EAQIVSHRLMLRAGMIKQSAAGIYSWLPLGFKVLRKLENIVHEEQMRAGHVPMLMPTLQSADLWRESGRYDDYGEEMLRITDRQGRDMLYGPTNEEMITDIFRSHVGSYKDLPLTLYHIQWKFRDEMRPRFGVMRGREFLMKDGYNFDVDKASALHAYNRHMVSYL
;
A
#
# COMPACT_ATOMS: atom_id res chain seq x y z
N GLU A 1 4.95 0.47 -27.40
CA GLU A 1 3.53 0.76 -27.68
C GLU A 1 2.62 0.08 -26.67
N ALA A 2 1.54 0.76 -26.27
CA ALA A 2 0.56 0.21 -25.33
C ALA A 2 -0.21 -0.95 -25.95
N GLN A 3 -0.01 -2.17 -25.47
CA GLN A 3 -0.62 -3.37 -26.03
C GLN A 3 -2.06 -3.58 -25.58
N ILE A 4 -2.40 -3.28 -24.32
CA ILE A 4 -3.75 -3.47 -23.80
C ILE A 4 -4.64 -2.24 -24.02
N VAL A 5 -5.94 -2.50 -24.20
CA VAL A 5 -6.93 -1.47 -24.55
C VAL A 5 -7.02 -0.38 -23.48
N SER A 6 -7.10 -0.73 -22.20
CA SER A 6 -7.19 0.24 -21.09
C SER A 6 -6.01 1.20 -21.07
N HIS A 7 -4.77 0.70 -21.15
CA HIS A 7 -3.57 1.55 -21.17
C HIS A 7 -3.56 2.50 -22.38
N ARG A 8 -3.90 1.97 -23.56
CA ARG A 8 -3.98 2.77 -24.79
C ARG A 8 -5.03 3.87 -24.69
N LEU A 9 -6.21 3.55 -24.15
CA LEU A 9 -7.29 4.53 -23.99
C LEU A 9 -6.94 5.59 -22.95
N MET A 10 -6.33 5.23 -21.83
CA MET A 10 -5.87 6.19 -20.81
C MET A 10 -4.84 7.16 -21.35
N LEU A 11 -3.87 6.70 -22.15
CA LEU A 11 -2.90 7.55 -22.82
C LEU A 11 -3.57 8.50 -23.83
N ARG A 12 -4.46 7.96 -24.69
CA ARG A 12 -5.18 8.76 -25.72
C ARG A 12 -6.12 9.78 -25.11
N ALA A 13 -6.74 9.48 -23.99
CA ALA A 13 -7.63 10.40 -23.28
C ALA A 13 -6.89 11.45 -22.46
N GLY A 14 -5.55 11.43 -22.43
CA GLY A 14 -4.76 12.36 -21.61
C GLY A 14 -4.98 12.17 -20.11
N MET A 15 -5.25 10.95 -19.67
CA MET A 15 -5.42 10.62 -18.25
C MET A 15 -4.10 10.41 -17.53
N ILE A 16 -3.12 9.87 -18.23
CA ILE A 16 -1.78 9.53 -17.69
C ILE A 16 -0.69 9.91 -18.69
N LYS A 17 0.51 10.12 -18.15
CA LYS A 17 1.75 10.25 -18.93
C LYS A 17 2.81 9.38 -18.31
N GLN A 18 3.45 8.53 -19.09
CA GLN A 18 4.55 7.72 -18.64
C GLN A 18 5.78 8.61 -18.37
N SER A 19 6.33 8.54 -17.16
CA SER A 19 7.54 9.25 -16.74
C SER A 19 8.76 8.35 -16.84
N ALA A 20 8.61 7.09 -16.47
CA ALA A 20 9.59 6.02 -16.63
C ALA A 20 8.87 4.68 -16.78
N ALA A 21 9.60 3.59 -17.01
CA ALA A 21 8.99 2.26 -17.08
C ALA A 21 8.22 1.95 -15.78
N GLY A 22 6.92 1.71 -15.90
CA GLY A 22 6.04 1.42 -14.75
C GLY A 22 5.79 2.59 -13.79
N ILE A 23 6.15 3.83 -14.17
CA ILE A 23 5.94 5.05 -13.37
C ILE A 23 5.17 6.05 -14.22
N TYR A 24 4.04 6.55 -13.69
CA TYR A 24 3.11 7.40 -14.43
C TYR A 24 2.76 8.66 -13.66
N SER A 25 2.75 9.78 -14.39
CA SER A 25 2.08 11.00 -13.93
C SER A 25 0.59 10.85 -14.18
N TRP A 26 -0.23 11.11 -13.18
CA TRP A 26 -1.68 11.19 -13.30
C TRP A 26 -2.06 12.62 -13.69
N LEU A 27 -2.50 12.80 -14.92
CA LEU A 27 -2.94 14.10 -15.44
C LEU A 27 -4.31 14.46 -14.86
N PRO A 28 -4.79 15.71 -14.97
CA PRO A 28 -5.98 16.17 -14.25
C PRO A 28 -7.20 15.26 -14.38
N LEU A 29 -7.51 14.77 -15.58
CA LEU A 29 -8.64 13.85 -15.78
C LEU A 29 -8.41 12.50 -15.10
N GLY A 30 -7.23 11.92 -15.27
CA GLY A 30 -6.86 10.65 -14.63
C GLY A 30 -6.83 10.76 -13.11
N PHE A 31 -6.27 11.85 -12.59
CA PHE A 31 -6.24 12.10 -11.15
C PHE A 31 -7.65 12.26 -10.55
N LYS A 32 -8.57 12.92 -11.27
CA LYS A 32 -9.97 13.00 -10.86
C LYS A 32 -10.63 11.61 -10.75
N VAL A 33 -10.34 10.70 -11.66
CA VAL A 33 -10.83 9.32 -11.59
C VAL A 33 -10.18 8.57 -10.43
N LEU A 34 -8.86 8.68 -10.26
CA LEU A 34 -8.14 8.06 -9.15
C LEU A 34 -8.72 8.49 -7.78
N ARG A 35 -8.99 9.78 -7.60
CA ARG A 35 -9.60 10.32 -6.37
C ARG A 35 -11.02 9.78 -6.14
N LYS A 36 -11.80 9.58 -7.18
CA LYS A 36 -13.12 8.95 -7.05
C LYS A 36 -13.02 7.50 -6.58
N LEU A 37 -12.09 6.73 -7.15
CA LEU A 37 -11.85 5.35 -6.73
C LEU A 37 -11.38 5.31 -5.26
N GLU A 38 -10.47 6.19 -4.89
CA GLU A 38 -9.99 6.32 -3.52
C GLU A 38 -11.14 6.62 -2.54
N ASN A 39 -12.05 7.53 -2.89
CA ASN A 39 -13.21 7.86 -2.07
C ASN A 39 -14.16 6.66 -1.90
N ILE A 40 -14.44 5.92 -2.97
CA ILE A 40 -15.27 4.70 -2.92
C ILE A 40 -14.63 3.68 -1.96
N VAL A 41 -13.33 3.46 -2.08
CA VAL A 41 -12.61 2.55 -1.19
C VAL A 41 -12.68 3.03 0.26
N HIS A 42 -12.49 4.33 0.52
CA HIS A 42 -12.63 4.89 1.86
C HIS A 42 -14.03 4.66 2.43
N GLU A 43 -15.07 4.96 1.67
CA GLU A 43 -16.46 4.79 2.10
C GLU A 43 -16.77 3.34 2.48
N GLU A 44 -16.35 2.37 1.65
CA GLU A 44 -16.59 0.95 1.91
C GLU A 44 -15.79 0.43 3.10
N GLN A 45 -14.54 0.87 3.26
CA GLN A 45 -13.75 0.49 4.43
C GLN A 45 -14.35 1.06 5.73
N MET A 46 -14.77 2.31 5.74
CA MET A 46 -15.42 2.92 6.90
C MET A 46 -16.79 2.28 7.20
N ARG A 47 -17.57 1.93 6.18
CA ARG A 47 -18.84 1.19 6.32
C ARG A 47 -18.61 -0.19 6.95
N ALA A 48 -17.49 -0.84 6.64
CA ALA A 48 -17.09 -2.10 7.26
C ALA A 48 -16.56 -1.92 8.70
N GLY A 49 -16.48 -0.69 9.23
CA GLY A 49 -15.98 -0.39 10.56
C GLY A 49 -14.46 -0.35 10.68
N HIS A 50 -13.75 -0.22 9.57
CA HIS A 50 -12.29 -0.10 9.57
C HIS A 50 -11.88 1.35 9.81
N VAL A 51 -10.78 1.57 10.53
CA VAL A 51 -10.30 2.89 10.95
C VAL A 51 -9.16 3.34 10.05
N PRO A 52 -9.28 4.51 9.40
CA PRO A 52 -8.22 5.04 8.55
C PRO A 52 -7.04 5.57 9.37
N MET A 53 -5.84 5.38 8.84
CA MET A 53 -4.61 5.99 9.33
C MET A 53 -3.69 6.33 8.15
N LEU A 54 -2.55 6.95 8.43
CA LEU A 54 -1.52 7.20 7.44
C LEU A 54 -0.14 6.95 8.06
N MET A 55 0.61 6.06 7.46
CA MET A 55 2.00 5.73 7.83
C MET A 55 2.99 6.39 6.87
N PRO A 56 4.24 6.63 7.28
CA PRO A 56 5.29 7.14 6.38
C PRO A 56 5.55 6.21 5.18
N THR A 57 5.98 6.80 4.06
CA THR A 57 6.45 6.02 2.90
C THR A 57 7.88 5.52 3.09
N LEU A 58 8.70 6.30 3.81
CA LEU A 58 10.07 5.90 4.14
C LEU A 58 10.06 5.15 5.48
N GLN A 59 10.75 4.02 5.50
CA GLN A 59 10.82 3.13 6.66
C GLN A 59 12.28 2.87 7.04
N SER A 60 12.55 2.67 8.33
CA SER A 60 13.85 2.23 8.79
C SER A 60 14.13 0.80 8.35
N ALA A 61 15.34 0.53 7.86
CA ALA A 61 15.78 -0.82 7.55
C ALA A 61 15.82 -1.73 8.80
N ASP A 62 15.95 -1.17 9.99
CA ASP A 62 16.03 -1.94 11.23
C ASP A 62 14.75 -2.69 11.55
N LEU A 63 13.57 -2.11 11.25
CA LEU A 63 12.29 -2.81 11.38
C LEU A 63 12.22 -4.07 10.49
N TRP A 64 12.76 -3.96 9.29
CA TRP A 64 12.77 -5.04 8.32
C TRP A 64 13.84 -6.09 8.63
N ARG A 65 14.95 -5.68 9.25
CA ARG A 65 15.97 -6.61 9.79
C ARG A 65 15.41 -7.40 10.98
N GLU A 66 14.64 -6.74 11.87
CA GLU A 66 13.97 -7.40 12.99
C GLU A 66 13.00 -8.50 12.53
N SER A 67 12.23 -8.27 11.45
CA SER A 67 11.35 -9.27 10.88
C SER A 67 12.06 -10.33 10.02
N GLY A 68 13.34 -10.13 9.71
CA GLY A 68 14.11 -10.98 8.80
C GLY A 68 13.83 -10.75 7.31
N ARG A 69 12.91 -9.83 6.97
CA ARG A 69 12.47 -9.61 5.58
C ARG A 69 13.35 -8.64 4.79
N TYR A 70 14.32 -7.96 5.42
CA TYR A 70 15.14 -6.98 4.72
C TYR A 70 15.92 -7.57 3.53
N ASP A 71 16.51 -8.74 3.74
CA ASP A 71 17.25 -9.45 2.69
C ASP A 71 16.32 -10.34 1.85
N ASP A 72 15.36 -11.01 2.50
CA ASP A 72 14.43 -11.95 1.85
C ASP A 72 13.48 -11.29 0.85
N TYR A 73 13.18 -9.99 1.02
CA TYR A 73 12.32 -9.26 0.07
C TYR A 73 12.96 -9.12 -1.33
N GLY A 74 14.28 -9.19 -1.40
CA GLY A 74 15.03 -9.20 -2.65
C GLY A 74 15.21 -7.82 -3.28
N GLU A 75 15.42 -7.83 -4.61
CA GLU A 75 15.79 -6.66 -5.40
C GLU A 75 14.62 -5.69 -5.67
N GLU A 76 13.38 -6.11 -5.44
CA GLU A 76 12.20 -5.25 -5.62
C GLU A 76 12.10 -4.14 -4.56
N MET A 77 12.84 -4.27 -3.45
CA MET A 77 12.90 -3.24 -2.41
C MET A 77 13.82 -2.10 -2.82
N LEU A 78 13.29 -0.88 -2.87
CA LEU A 78 14.09 0.33 -3.06
C LEU A 78 14.79 0.71 -1.75
N ARG A 79 16.08 0.41 -1.66
CA ARG A 79 16.94 0.73 -0.51
C ARG A 79 17.55 2.12 -0.69
N ILE A 80 17.61 2.87 0.39
CA ILE A 80 18.04 4.27 0.42
C ILE A 80 18.97 4.45 1.62
N THR A 81 20.00 5.25 1.48
CA THR A 81 20.81 5.71 2.62
C THR A 81 20.57 7.21 2.79
N ASP A 82 20.22 7.63 4.00
CA ASP A 82 20.03 9.05 4.30
C ASP A 82 21.36 9.80 4.48
N ARG A 83 21.29 11.12 4.66
CA ARG A 83 22.49 11.96 4.82
C ARG A 83 23.31 11.67 6.09
N GLN A 84 22.73 10.94 7.05
CA GLN A 84 23.41 10.53 8.28
C GLN A 84 23.97 9.11 8.18
N GLY A 85 23.89 8.49 7.01
CA GLY A 85 24.38 7.14 6.78
C GLY A 85 23.43 6.04 7.30
N ARG A 86 22.18 6.37 7.60
CA ARG A 86 21.19 5.38 8.08
C ARG A 86 20.52 4.69 6.88
N ASP A 87 20.43 3.38 6.97
CA ASP A 87 19.74 2.57 5.98
C ASP A 87 18.22 2.73 6.13
N MET A 88 17.58 3.09 5.04
CA MET A 88 16.16 3.27 4.89
C MET A 88 15.66 2.49 3.69
N LEU A 89 14.35 2.38 3.54
CA LEU A 89 13.73 1.86 2.33
C LEU A 89 12.45 2.65 2.02
N TYR A 90 12.07 2.65 0.75
CA TYR A 90 10.73 3.09 0.36
C TYR A 90 9.77 1.90 0.54
N GLY A 91 8.74 2.07 1.37
CA GLY A 91 7.86 0.98 1.78
C GLY A 91 7.17 0.26 0.62
N PRO A 92 7.51 -1.01 0.35
CA PRO A 92 6.76 -1.83 -0.60
C PRO A 92 5.46 -2.36 0.01
N THR A 93 5.39 -2.39 1.34
CA THR A 93 4.27 -2.79 2.19
C THR A 93 4.51 -2.27 3.61
N ASN A 94 3.56 -2.43 4.55
CA ASN A 94 3.67 -1.79 5.87
C ASN A 94 3.46 -2.73 7.06
N GLU A 95 3.58 -4.04 6.91
CA GLU A 95 3.39 -5.00 8.01
C GLU A 95 4.33 -4.73 9.18
N GLU A 96 5.60 -4.47 8.90
CA GLU A 96 6.60 -4.16 9.93
C GLU A 96 6.24 -2.89 10.68
N MET A 97 5.90 -1.84 9.94
CA MET A 97 5.61 -0.53 10.54
C MET A 97 4.32 -0.56 11.37
N ILE A 98 3.24 -1.17 10.87
CA ILE A 98 1.99 -1.23 11.61
C ILE A 98 2.12 -2.11 12.86
N THR A 99 2.94 -3.17 12.80
CA THR A 99 3.22 -4.04 13.95
C THR A 99 4.02 -3.28 15.03
N ASP A 100 4.97 -2.45 14.64
CA ASP A 100 5.73 -1.61 15.57
C ASP A 100 4.83 -0.54 16.23
N ILE A 101 3.97 0.10 15.44
CA ILE A 101 2.96 1.04 15.97
C ILE A 101 2.02 0.32 16.96
N PHE A 102 1.51 -0.85 16.59
CA PHE A 102 0.66 -1.65 17.47
C PHE A 102 1.38 -2.00 18.77
N ARG A 103 2.59 -2.53 18.70
CA ARG A 103 3.41 -2.90 19.86
C ARG A 103 3.64 -1.72 20.82
N SER A 104 3.80 -0.52 20.30
CA SER A 104 4.11 0.67 21.11
C SER A 104 2.89 1.40 21.66
N HIS A 105 1.69 1.24 21.05
CA HIS A 105 0.51 2.01 21.40
C HIS A 105 -0.60 1.18 22.05
N VAL A 106 -0.67 -0.13 21.79
CA VAL A 106 -1.71 -0.99 22.36
C VAL A 106 -1.20 -1.61 23.65
N GLY A 107 -1.77 -1.18 24.76
CA GLY A 107 -1.36 -1.60 26.10
C GLY A 107 -2.19 -2.74 26.70
N SER A 108 -3.35 -3.06 26.12
CA SER A 108 -4.28 -4.03 26.67
C SER A 108 -5.02 -4.81 25.58
N TYR A 109 -5.28 -6.08 25.83
CA TYR A 109 -6.19 -6.88 24.98
C TYR A 109 -7.62 -6.31 24.89
N LYS A 110 -8.00 -5.42 25.80
CA LYS A 110 -9.30 -4.73 25.78
C LYS A 110 -9.41 -3.70 24.66
N ASP A 111 -8.29 -3.30 24.06
CA ASP A 111 -8.24 -2.40 22.92
C ASP A 111 -8.49 -3.14 21.59
N LEU A 112 -8.63 -4.47 21.66
CA LEU A 112 -8.91 -5.33 20.51
C LEU A 112 -10.42 -5.65 20.40
N PRO A 113 -10.94 -5.92 19.19
CA PRO A 113 -10.22 -5.98 17.91
C PRO A 113 -9.90 -4.59 17.36
N LEU A 114 -8.81 -4.48 16.63
CA LEU A 114 -8.40 -3.25 15.95
C LEU A 114 -8.18 -3.54 14.47
N THR A 115 -8.95 -2.89 13.61
CA THR A 115 -8.82 -3.00 12.17
C THR A 115 -8.50 -1.64 11.57
N LEU A 116 -7.29 -1.52 11.02
CA LEU A 116 -6.73 -0.30 10.48
C LEU A 116 -6.53 -0.43 8.97
N TYR A 117 -6.59 0.68 8.25
CA TYR A 117 -6.21 0.72 6.86
C TYR A 117 -5.62 2.06 6.47
N HIS A 118 -4.86 2.09 5.38
CA HIS A 118 -4.49 3.32 4.72
C HIS A 118 -4.50 3.18 3.20
N ILE A 119 -4.49 4.33 2.52
CA ILE A 119 -4.29 4.42 1.08
C ILE A 119 -3.03 5.25 0.88
N GLN A 120 -2.00 4.64 0.28
CA GLN A 120 -0.69 5.26 0.20
C GLN A 120 0.06 4.80 -1.05
N TRP A 121 0.93 5.65 -1.53
CA TRP A 121 1.90 5.31 -2.58
C TRP A 121 2.88 4.26 -2.09
N LYS A 122 3.10 3.26 -2.95
CA LYS A 122 4.08 2.18 -2.75
C LYS A 122 5.03 2.15 -3.93
N PHE A 123 6.22 1.62 -3.67
CA PHE A 123 7.18 1.36 -4.71
C PHE A 123 7.68 -0.09 -4.61
N ARG A 124 7.66 -0.76 -5.75
CA ARG A 124 8.28 -2.08 -5.94
C ARG A 124 9.05 -2.04 -7.26
N ASP A 125 10.33 -2.33 -7.22
CA ASP A 125 11.17 -2.29 -8.41
C ASP A 125 10.92 -3.50 -9.31
N GLU A 126 9.69 -3.60 -9.79
CA GLU A 126 9.22 -4.66 -10.67
C GLU A 126 10.06 -4.71 -11.95
N MET A 127 10.72 -5.84 -12.19
CA MET A 127 11.61 -6.02 -13.34
C MET A 127 10.87 -5.90 -14.69
N ARG A 128 9.59 -6.29 -14.73
CA ARG A 128 8.78 -6.29 -15.96
C ARG A 128 7.44 -5.61 -15.74
N PRO A 129 7.41 -4.28 -15.55
CA PRO A 129 6.15 -3.55 -15.43
C PRO A 129 5.34 -3.70 -16.72
N ARG A 130 4.04 -3.90 -16.59
CA ARG A 130 3.15 -4.16 -17.72
C ARG A 130 1.72 -3.73 -17.42
N PHE A 131 0.89 -3.68 -18.45
CA PHE A 131 -0.53 -3.32 -18.34
C PHE A 131 -0.77 -1.88 -17.85
N GLY A 132 0.15 -0.96 -18.18
CA GLY A 132 0.04 0.45 -17.81
C GLY A 132 0.07 0.61 -16.29
N VAL A 133 -0.92 1.32 -15.76
CA VAL A 133 -1.03 1.59 -14.31
C VAL A 133 -1.44 0.37 -13.47
N MET A 134 -1.82 -0.74 -14.10
CA MET A 134 -2.28 -1.95 -13.39
C MET A 134 -1.14 -2.74 -12.76
N ARG A 135 0.07 -2.70 -13.35
CA ARG A 135 1.28 -3.33 -12.79
C ARG A 135 2.48 -2.42 -13.02
N GLY A 136 2.48 -1.32 -12.29
CA GLY A 136 3.57 -0.36 -12.26
C GLY A 136 4.59 -0.63 -11.18
N ARG A 137 5.60 0.23 -11.11
CA ARG A 137 6.63 0.24 -10.05
C ARG A 137 6.24 1.19 -8.91
N GLU A 138 5.64 2.32 -9.24
CA GLU A 138 5.07 3.26 -8.28
C GLU A 138 3.55 3.28 -8.45
N PHE A 139 2.80 3.02 -7.39
CA PHE A 139 1.35 2.85 -7.45
C PHE A 139 0.68 3.17 -6.11
N LEU A 140 -0.58 3.57 -6.18
CA LEU A 140 -1.41 3.78 -5.00
C LEU A 140 -2.01 2.44 -4.57
N MET A 141 -1.84 2.10 -3.30
CA MET A 141 -2.36 0.86 -2.70
C MET A 141 -3.24 1.19 -1.49
N LYS A 142 -4.39 0.53 -1.39
CA LYS A 142 -5.09 0.36 -0.12
C LYS A 142 -4.63 -0.94 0.52
N ASP A 143 -4.11 -0.86 1.69
CA ASP A 143 -3.76 -2.01 2.52
C ASP A 143 -4.45 -1.89 3.89
N GLY A 144 -4.89 -3.02 4.42
CA GLY A 144 -5.59 -3.11 5.70
C GLY A 144 -4.96 -4.16 6.60
N TYR A 145 -5.00 -3.89 7.90
CA TYR A 145 -4.34 -4.66 8.93
C TYR A 145 -5.30 -4.87 10.10
N ASN A 146 -5.43 -6.09 10.57
CA ASN A 146 -6.25 -6.38 11.73
C ASN A 146 -5.44 -7.05 12.84
N PHE A 147 -5.78 -6.71 14.07
CA PHE A 147 -5.22 -7.26 15.29
C PHE A 147 -6.38 -7.76 16.14
N ASP A 148 -6.35 -9.04 16.49
CA ASP A 148 -7.43 -9.74 17.14
C ASP A 148 -6.92 -10.54 18.34
N VAL A 149 -7.83 -10.91 19.24
CA VAL A 149 -7.47 -11.66 20.46
C VAL A 149 -7.19 -13.13 20.18
N ASP A 150 -7.75 -13.67 19.08
CA ASP A 150 -7.59 -15.07 18.70
C ASP A 150 -7.77 -15.29 17.19
N LYS A 151 -7.48 -16.52 16.74
CA LYS A 151 -7.57 -16.89 15.33
C LYS A 151 -9.01 -16.82 14.77
N ALA A 152 -10.02 -17.12 15.58
CA ALA A 152 -11.41 -17.08 15.13
C ALA A 152 -11.84 -15.63 14.84
N SER A 153 -11.51 -14.73 15.73
CA SER A 153 -11.73 -13.28 15.55
C SER A 153 -10.97 -12.73 14.34
N ALA A 154 -9.71 -13.14 14.16
CA ALA A 154 -8.90 -12.73 13.00
C ALA A 154 -9.52 -13.22 11.68
N LEU A 155 -10.04 -14.45 11.64
CA LEU A 155 -10.72 -14.96 10.46
C LEU A 155 -12.03 -14.20 10.19
N HIS A 156 -12.76 -13.82 11.23
CA HIS A 156 -13.95 -12.98 11.08
C HIS A 156 -13.61 -11.61 10.50
N ALA A 157 -12.56 -10.95 10.99
CA ALA A 157 -12.06 -9.69 10.44
C ALA A 157 -11.61 -9.84 8.98
N TYR A 158 -10.91 -10.91 8.64
CA TYR A 158 -10.53 -11.24 7.26
C TYR A 158 -11.74 -11.35 6.33
N ASN A 159 -12.79 -12.06 6.75
CA ASN A 159 -14.03 -12.19 5.98
C ASN A 159 -14.73 -10.82 5.81
N ARG A 160 -14.69 -9.96 6.82
CA ARG A 160 -15.22 -8.59 6.74
C ARG A 160 -14.46 -7.75 5.71
N HIS A 161 -13.12 -7.88 5.65
CA HIS A 161 -12.33 -7.27 4.60
C HIS A 161 -12.76 -7.77 3.21
N MET A 162 -12.94 -9.08 3.05
CA MET A 162 -13.39 -9.66 1.79
C MET A 162 -14.74 -9.06 1.35
N VAL A 163 -15.72 -8.98 2.25
CA VAL A 163 -17.03 -8.39 1.95
C VAL A 163 -16.91 -6.92 1.54
N SER A 164 -16.00 -6.16 2.16
CA SER A 164 -15.80 -4.75 1.83
C SER A 164 -15.17 -4.51 0.45
N TYR A 165 -14.70 -5.55 -0.23
CA TYR A 165 -14.16 -5.47 -1.60
C TYR A 165 -15.18 -5.91 -2.67
N LEU A 166 -16.30 -6.52 -2.30
CA LEU A 166 -17.37 -6.97 -3.20
C LEU A 166 -18.45 -5.91 -3.38
#